data_a94cdb52e32266ff5923a1c59d656683
#
_entry.id   a94cdb52e32266ff5923a1c59d656683
#
_cell.length_a   1.000
_cell.length_b   1.000
_cell.length_c   1.000
_cell.angle_alpha   90.00
_cell.angle_beta   90.00
_cell.angle_gamma   90.00
#
_symmetry.space_group_name_H-M   'P 1'
#
loop_
_entity.id
_entity.type
_entity.pdbx_description
1 polymer ?
#
loop_
_entity_poly.entity_id
_entity_poly.type
_entity_poly.pdbx_seq_one_letter_code
_entity_poly.pdbx_strand_id
1 'polypeptide(L)'
;MAATATFADPPSLRQSELRKITVDAAVTVGTLRSLQGVDGAPGPGGHKPENFKFGGWNMKDDVDAAAGYRRAQIDLVRTHDGYGPADIDARFESAEAPGGGLISAKRDVFTMFPDMKADPDNPASYRFGPTDRLIASIVKVGAQVLFRVGRSEGADPTPPADFERYAAIVKHIVLHYNGGWANGYHYGIRYWEIWNEPDLGKLFWAGTPQQYFDLYGKLARAIKTADPEALVGGPAIAKPNDVTPYRDDFMRETHATHAPLDFYSWHWYATDSNDPRDFNRIAADLRTRLNSFGQNQTKSFLTEWNYGLSDPPPTPLVRASFITSTLIYMQDAPIDAATLYRADNVFGPDGATPDKTGQALIALGQLQGTPTRLQVVGSDADGFAIVAGRSLDGRVVRILISNYQIPPELLGRRKGDDILHVPPLFDVTLLPRRTIDYHDNGGFDLTVQHLASDRSYVMERCRITETDDFHPVRKVIAAGTAVHITEQLPPPGVELITLRAAEPHEKPVLGNSSQCDAQ
;
A
#
# COMPACT_ATOMS: atom_id res chain seq x y z
N MET A 1 17.92 -30.35 -47.21
CA MET A 1 17.92 -31.07 -45.92
C MET A 1 17.64 -30.07 -44.83
N ALA A 2 16.41 -30.05 -44.32
CA ALA A 2 15.99 -29.16 -43.25
C ALA A 2 16.27 -29.87 -41.92
N ALA A 3 17.10 -29.27 -41.07
CA ALA A 3 17.36 -29.76 -39.72
C ALA A 3 16.19 -29.37 -38.82
N THR A 4 15.40 -30.34 -38.41
CA THR A 4 14.40 -30.23 -37.37
C THR A 4 15.12 -30.06 -36.02
N ALA A 5 15.03 -28.86 -35.43
CA ALA A 5 15.45 -28.68 -34.04
C ALA A 5 14.38 -29.30 -33.14
N THR A 6 14.72 -30.41 -32.51
CA THR A 6 13.96 -30.98 -31.40
C THR A 6 14.17 -30.09 -30.19
N PHE A 7 13.12 -29.41 -29.74
CA PHE A 7 13.11 -28.82 -28.42
C PHE A 7 13.15 -29.95 -27.39
N ALA A 8 14.18 -29.97 -26.55
CA ALA A 8 14.23 -30.86 -25.42
C ALA A 8 13.13 -30.46 -24.42
N ASP A 9 12.39 -31.45 -23.91
CA ASP A 9 11.48 -31.25 -22.80
C ASP A 9 12.23 -30.57 -21.63
N PRO A 10 11.62 -29.63 -20.92
CA PRO A 10 12.27 -29.03 -19.76
C PRO A 10 12.66 -30.14 -18.77
N PRO A 11 13.85 -30.04 -18.16
CA PRO A 11 14.32 -31.08 -17.26
C PRO A 11 13.31 -31.25 -16.12
N SER A 12 12.84 -32.49 -15.93
CA SER A 12 12.02 -32.83 -14.77
C SER A 12 12.82 -32.54 -13.50
N LEU A 13 12.31 -31.64 -12.66
CA LEU A 13 12.93 -31.29 -11.38
C LEU A 13 13.15 -32.57 -10.55
N ARG A 14 14.34 -32.73 -10.03
CA ARG A 14 14.60 -33.80 -9.05
C ARG A 14 13.88 -33.40 -7.75
N GLN A 15 13.25 -34.37 -7.09
CA GLN A 15 12.52 -34.16 -5.84
C GLN A 15 13.39 -33.53 -4.72
N SER A 16 14.72 -33.69 -4.82
CA SER A 16 15.72 -33.09 -3.93
C SER A 16 15.92 -31.55 -4.15
N GLU A 17 15.40 -31.03 -5.25
CA GLU A 17 15.54 -29.61 -5.62
C GLU A 17 14.27 -28.78 -5.29
N LEU A 18 13.22 -29.46 -4.80
CA LEU A 18 11.97 -28.78 -4.44
C LEU A 18 12.07 -28.13 -3.06
N ARG A 19 11.61 -26.89 -2.95
CA ARG A 19 11.44 -26.17 -1.69
C ARG A 19 10.42 -26.91 -0.82
N LYS A 20 10.80 -27.29 0.39
CA LYS A 20 9.88 -27.92 1.34
C LYS A 20 9.12 -26.86 2.12
N ILE A 21 7.79 -26.88 1.99
CA ILE A 21 6.89 -25.95 2.66
C ILE A 21 5.95 -26.74 3.57
N THR A 22 5.82 -26.28 4.80
CA THR A 22 4.85 -26.84 5.74
C THR A 22 3.97 -25.73 6.30
N VAL A 23 2.66 -25.93 6.23
CA VAL A 23 1.64 -25.10 6.90
C VAL A 23 0.97 -25.95 7.96
N ASP A 24 1.03 -25.53 9.22
CA ASP A 24 0.40 -26.22 10.33
C ASP A 24 -0.95 -25.57 10.67
N ALA A 25 -2.04 -26.25 10.29
CA ALA A 25 -3.40 -25.72 10.51
C ALA A 25 -3.83 -25.69 11.99
N ALA A 26 -3.11 -26.38 12.87
CA ALA A 26 -3.38 -26.38 14.31
C ALA A 26 -2.60 -25.29 15.08
N VAL A 27 -1.46 -24.80 14.55
CA VAL A 27 -0.57 -23.88 15.26
C VAL A 27 -0.84 -22.45 14.82
N THR A 28 -1.37 -21.64 15.73
CA THR A 28 -1.61 -20.19 15.54
C THR A 28 -0.38 -19.41 16.01
N VAL A 29 0.11 -18.48 15.16
CA VAL A 29 1.24 -17.60 15.46
C VAL A 29 0.84 -16.13 15.62
N GLY A 30 -0.44 -15.82 15.47
CA GLY A 30 -0.97 -14.46 15.65
C GLY A 30 -2.21 -14.21 14.81
N THR A 31 -2.41 -12.95 14.47
CA THR A 31 -3.49 -12.48 13.59
C THR A 31 -2.89 -11.90 12.33
N LEU A 32 -3.50 -12.17 11.18
CA LEU A 32 -3.17 -11.45 9.94
C LEU A 32 -3.60 -10.01 10.08
N ARG A 33 -2.65 -9.11 9.85
CA ARG A 33 -2.91 -7.66 9.90
C ARG A 33 -3.33 -7.17 8.53
N SER A 34 -4.38 -6.36 8.48
CA SER A 34 -4.69 -5.65 7.25
C SER A 34 -3.68 -4.51 7.08
N LEU A 35 -2.83 -4.64 6.07
CA LEU A 35 -1.86 -3.64 5.63
C LEU A 35 -2.15 -3.22 4.18
N GLN A 36 -3.39 -3.41 3.76
CA GLN A 36 -3.84 -3.24 2.37
C GLN A 36 -4.54 -1.89 2.16
N GLY A 37 -4.01 -0.85 2.79
CA GLY A 37 -4.38 0.51 2.46
C GLY A 37 -3.81 0.93 1.10
N VAL A 38 -4.38 1.99 0.53
CA VAL A 38 -3.96 2.54 -0.76
C VAL A 38 -4.04 4.05 -0.78
N ASP A 39 -3.26 4.67 -1.64
CA ASP A 39 -3.46 6.05 -2.07
C ASP A 39 -4.38 6.09 -3.29
N GLY A 40 -5.12 7.20 -3.41
CA GLY A 40 -6.10 7.41 -4.46
C GLY A 40 -7.49 6.92 -4.07
N ALA A 41 -8.49 7.79 -4.20
CA ALA A 41 -9.87 7.44 -3.93
C ALA A 41 -10.48 6.59 -5.04
N PRO A 42 -11.46 5.70 -4.74
CA PRO A 42 -12.05 4.81 -5.73
C PRO A 42 -13.01 5.51 -6.70
N GLY A 43 -13.53 6.67 -6.33
CA GLY A 43 -14.58 7.34 -7.12
C GLY A 43 -14.07 8.50 -7.96
N PRO A 44 -14.88 8.91 -8.96
CA PRO A 44 -14.64 10.13 -9.70
C PRO A 44 -14.77 11.33 -8.75
N GLY A 45 -13.71 12.01 -8.49
CA GLY A 45 -13.74 13.12 -7.55
C GLY A 45 -12.52 14.01 -7.60
N GLY A 46 -11.41 13.47 -8.06
CA GLY A 46 -10.20 14.22 -8.31
C GLY A 46 -10.13 14.65 -9.77
N HIS A 47 -10.09 15.94 -10.07
CA HIS A 47 -9.65 16.39 -11.38
C HIS A 47 -8.15 16.14 -11.49
N LYS A 48 -7.77 15.01 -12.05
CA LYS A 48 -6.38 14.76 -12.41
C LYS A 48 -6.03 15.64 -13.62
N PRO A 49 -4.86 16.27 -13.67
CA PRO A 49 -4.41 16.96 -14.86
C PRO A 49 -4.35 15.98 -16.04
N GLU A 50 -4.97 16.33 -17.17
CA GLU A 50 -4.78 15.61 -18.43
C GLU A 50 -3.28 15.57 -18.74
N ASN A 51 -2.67 14.45 -18.91
CA ASN A 51 -1.24 14.27 -19.19
C ASN A 51 -0.28 14.29 -17.96
N PHE A 52 -0.77 14.17 -16.74
CA PHE A 52 0.14 13.98 -15.62
C PHE A 52 0.78 12.58 -15.70
N LYS A 53 2.10 12.56 -15.79
CA LYS A 53 2.91 11.33 -15.74
C LYS A 53 3.93 11.48 -14.61
N PHE A 54 3.84 10.62 -13.62
CA PHE A 54 4.87 10.50 -12.61
C PHE A 54 5.48 9.10 -12.67
N GLY A 55 6.80 8.99 -12.72
CA GLY A 55 7.48 7.71 -12.76
C GLY A 55 6.99 6.73 -13.83
N GLY A 56 6.54 7.21 -14.99
CA GLY A 56 5.98 6.37 -16.07
C GLY A 56 4.55 5.90 -15.82
N TRP A 57 3.89 6.29 -14.73
CA TRP A 57 2.54 5.89 -14.40
C TRP A 57 1.52 6.90 -14.94
N ASN A 58 0.56 6.41 -15.72
CA ASN A 58 -0.59 7.21 -16.15
C ASN A 58 -1.66 7.14 -15.07
N MET A 59 -1.92 8.25 -14.39
CA MET A 59 -3.11 8.37 -13.56
C MET A 59 -4.33 8.48 -14.47
N LYS A 60 -5.35 7.66 -14.25
CA LYS A 60 -6.58 7.65 -15.06
C LYS A 60 -7.56 8.69 -14.54
N ASP A 61 -8.16 9.43 -15.46
CA ASP A 61 -9.21 10.39 -15.14
C ASP A 61 -10.55 9.67 -14.91
N ASP A 62 -11.30 10.14 -13.91
CA ASP A 62 -12.74 9.88 -13.68
C ASP A 62 -13.22 8.42 -13.79
N VAL A 63 -12.37 7.44 -13.47
CA VAL A 63 -12.78 6.05 -13.39
C VAL A 63 -13.38 5.76 -12.02
N ASP A 64 -14.62 5.22 -11.98
CA ASP A 64 -15.19 4.67 -10.74
C ASP A 64 -14.62 3.28 -10.48
N ALA A 65 -13.60 3.18 -9.65
CA ALA A 65 -12.95 1.94 -9.25
C ALA A 65 -13.61 1.29 -8.02
N ALA A 66 -14.80 1.72 -7.61
CA ALA A 66 -15.47 1.22 -6.39
C ALA A 66 -15.71 -0.30 -6.42
N ALA A 67 -15.94 -0.89 -7.59
CA ALA A 67 -16.09 -2.34 -7.72
C ALA A 67 -14.77 -3.08 -7.45
N GLY A 68 -13.67 -2.58 -8.02
CA GLY A 68 -12.32 -3.11 -7.80
C GLY A 68 -11.90 -3.01 -6.34
N TYR A 69 -12.12 -1.84 -5.70
CA TYR A 69 -11.79 -1.62 -4.29
C TYR A 69 -12.54 -2.55 -3.35
N ARG A 70 -13.86 -2.73 -3.56
CA ARG A 70 -14.63 -3.71 -2.77
C ARG A 70 -14.15 -5.13 -2.97
N ARG A 71 -13.88 -5.53 -4.22
CA ARG A 71 -13.38 -6.87 -4.54
C ARG A 71 -12.02 -7.14 -3.92
N ALA A 72 -11.13 -6.14 -3.89
CA ALA A 72 -9.83 -6.20 -3.25
C ALA A 72 -9.89 -5.99 -1.73
N GLN A 73 -11.08 -5.70 -1.16
CA GLN A 73 -11.28 -5.43 0.27
C GLN A 73 -10.32 -4.34 0.80
N ILE A 74 -10.15 -3.26 0.01
CA ILE A 74 -9.37 -2.10 0.46
C ILE A 74 -10.05 -1.49 1.69
N ASP A 75 -9.32 -1.36 2.80
CA ASP A 75 -9.86 -0.95 4.09
C ASP A 75 -9.37 0.42 4.58
N LEU A 76 -8.37 0.99 3.94
CA LEU A 76 -7.82 2.31 4.24
C LEU A 76 -7.47 3.04 2.95
N VAL A 77 -7.89 4.31 2.82
CA VAL A 77 -7.53 5.15 1.67
C VAL A 77 -6.95 6.47 2.16
N ARG A 78 -5.73 6.77 1.71
CA ARG A 78 -5.06 8.05 1.94
C ARG A 78 -5.46 9.05 0.86
N THR A 79 -5.86 10.27 1.27
CA THR A 79 -6.30 11.33 0.36
C THR A 79 -5.14 12.20 -0.10
N HIS A 80 -4.17 11.62 -0.82
CA HIS A 80 -3.05 12.38 -1.38
C HIS A 80 -3.22 12.53 -2.89
N ASP A 81 -2.67 13.60 -3.45
CA ASP A 81 -2.70 13.96 -4.87
C ASP A 81 -4.10 13.97 -5.49
N GLY A 82 -5.02 14.62 -4.78
CA GLY A 82 -6.36 14.91 -5.29
C GLY A 82 -6.40 16.09 -6.26
N TYR A 83 -5.33 16.89 -6.32
CA TYR A 83 -5.17 18.05 -7.22
C TYR A 83 -6.37 19.02 -7.17
N GLY A 84 -6.74 19.40 -5.95
CA GLY A 84 -7.87 20.25 -5.63
C GLY A 84 -8.76 19.64 -4.56
N PRO A 85 -9.51 18.56 -4.82
CA PRO A 85 -10.16 17.79 -3.78
C PRO A 85 -9.16 17.30 -2.73
N ALA A 86 -9.50 17.46 -1.45
CA ALA A 86 -8.67 17.24 -0.26
C ALA A 86 -7.48 18.21 -0.09
N ASP A 87 -7.22 19.11 -1.02
CA ASP A 87 -6.26 20.21 -0.82
C ASP A 87 -6.93 21.39 -0.11
N ILE A 88 -6.22 22.02 0.82
CA ILE A 88 -6.78 23.16 1.58
C ILE A 88 -6.75 24.43 0.74
N ASP A 89 -5.56 24.82 0.25
CA ASP A 89 -5.33 26.10 -0.41
C ASP A 89 -4.32 25.99 -1.56
N ALA A 90 -4.24 24.85 -2.21
CA ALA A 90 -3.27 24.59 -3.25
C ALA A 90 -3.38 25.61 -4.39
N ARG A 91 -2.28 26.25 -4.71
CA ARG A 91 -2.11 27.08 -5.90
C ARG A 91 -1.14 26.33 -6.81
N PHE A 92 -1.66 25.89 -7.95
CA PHE A 92 -0.81 25.33 -8.99
C PHE A 92 -0.45 26.45 -9.96
N GLU A 93 0.75 26.99 -9.86
CA GLU A 93 1.33 27.80 -10.93
C GLU A 93 1.93 26.85 -11.95
N SER A 94 1.93 27.22 -13.23
CA SER A 94 2.50 26.39 -14.30
C SER A 94 3.99 26.13 -14.01
N ALA A 95 4.27 24.99 -13.39
CA ALA A 95 5.61 24.55 -13.11
C ALA A 95 5.94 23.31 -13.96
N GLU A 96 7.13 23.28 -14.53
CA GLU A 96 7.68 22.02 -15.03
C GLU A 96 7.94 21.13 -13.81
N ALA A 97 7.29 19.96 -13.79
CA ALA A 97 7.63 18.95 -12.79
C ALA A 97 9.10 18.57 -12.93
N PRO A 98 9.80 18.28 -11.82
CA PRO A 98 11.13 17.69 -11.89
C PRO A 98 11.06 16.40 -12.70
N GLY A 99 11.72 16.36 -13.87
CA GLY A 99 11.64 15.26 -14.82
C GLY A 99 10.92 15.56 -16.13
N GLY A 100 10.52 16.83 -16.37
CA GLY A 100 10.05 17.32 -17.68
C GLY A 100 8.57 17.06 -17.99
N GLY A 101 7.74 16.80 -17.00
CA GLY A 101 6.28 16.80 -17.13
C GLY A 101 5.70 18.19 -16.86
N LEU A 102 4.80 18.68 -17.71
CA LEU A 102 4.05 19.90 -17.46
C LEU A 102 2.88 19.59 -16.52
N ILE A 103 2.92 20.09 -15.29
CA ILE A 103 1.71 20.26 -14.48
C ILE A 103 1.00 21.47 -15.06
N SER A 104 0.03 21.25 -15.94
CA SER A 104 -0.72 22.32 -16.59
C SER A 104 -1.64 23.02 -15.58
N ALA A 105 -1.26 24.20 -15.18
CA ALA A 105 -1.79 24.98 -14.07
C ALA A 105 -3.02 25.84 -14.40
N LYS A 106 -3.71 25.62 -15.45
CA LYS A 106 -4.92 26.40 -15.79
C LYS A 106 -6.21 25.64 -15.50
N ARG A 107 -6.32 24.96 -14.35
CA ARG A 107 -7.60 24.45 -13.90
C ARG A 107 -8.03 25.23 -12.66
N ASP A 108 -9.33 25.54 -12.60
CA ASP A 108 -9.96 25.93 -11.34
C ASP A 108 -9.71 24.82 -10.32
N VAL A 109 -8.69 25.02 -9.52
CA VAL A 109 -8.33 24.08 -8.48
C VAL A 109 -9.42 24.17 -7.42
N PHE A 110 -10.22 23.11 -7.28
CA PHE A 110 -11.33 23.05 -6.32
C PHE A 110 -10.81 22.76 -4.91
N THR A 111 -9.94 23.66 -4.42
CA THR A 111 -9.44 23.59 -3.04
C THR A 111 -10.54 23.92 -2.05
N MET A 112 -10.43 23.35 -0.84
CA MET A 112 -11.43 23.53 0.20
C MET A 112 -11.53 24.96 0.72
N PHE A 113 -10.41 25.69 0.81
CA PHE A 113 -10.36 27.08 1.31
C PHE A 113 -9.59 27.99 0.33
N PRO A 114 -10.22 28.47 -0.74
CA PRO A 114 -9.54 29.14 -1.85
C PRO A 114 -9.06 30.55 -1.56
N ASP A 115 -9.66 31.25 -0.61
CA ASP A 115 -9.26 32.60 -0.18
C ASP A 115 -8.74 32.58 1.25
N MET A 116 -7.43 32.57 1.40
CA MET A 116 -6.76 32.56 2.71
C MET A 116 -6.99 33.81 3.55
N LYS A 117 -7.66 34.84 3.02
CA LYS A 117 -8.06 36.03 3.76
C LYS A 117 -9.50 35.97 4.26
N ALA A 118 -10.31 35.03 3.74
CA ALA A 118 -11.71 34.86 4.15
C ALA A 118 -11.81 34.39 5.60
N ASP A 119 -12.92 34.65 6.27
CA ASP A 119 -13.17 34.25 7.65
C ASP A 119 -13.28 32.71 7.76
N PRO A 120 -12.41 32.04 8.56
CA PRO A 120 -12.47 30.58 8.72
C PRO A 120 -13.71 30.10 9.49
N ASP A 121 -14.36 30.95 10.28
CA ASP A 121 -15.60 30.62 11.00
C ASP A 121 -16.86 30.72 10.12
N ASN A 122 -16.73 31.31 8.92
CA ASN A 122 -17.83 31.42 7.97
C ASN A 122 -17.89 30.22 7.02
N PRO A 123 -18.98 29.40 7.05
CA PRO A 123 -19.13 28.27 6.13
C PRO A 123 -19.04 28.64 4.64
N ALA A 124 -19.43 29.87 4.26
CA ALA A 124 -19.36 30.33 2.88
C ALA A 124 -17.91 30.50 2.36
N SER A 125 -16.91 30.53 3.25
CA SER A 125 -15.49 30.57 2.88
C SER A 125 -14.96 29.24 2.33
N TYR A 126 -15.72 28.17 2.48
CA TYR A 126 -15.30 26.81 2.11
C TYR A 126 -15.99 26.30 0.84
N ARG A 127 -15.28 25.48 0.09
CA ARG A 127 -15.76 24.74 -1.10
C ARG A 127 -15.65 23.24 -0.87
N PHE A 128 -16.49 22.70 0.02
CA PHE A 128 -16.42 21.28 0.40
C PHE A 128 -16.84 20.30 -0.72
N GLY A 129 -17.76 20.69 -1.60
CA GLY A 129 -18.43 19.78 -2.53
C GLY A 129 -17.53 18.81 -3.33
N PRO A 130 -16.41 19.23 -3.93
CA PRO A 130 -15.49 18.31 -4.59
C PRO A 130 -14.85 17.31 -3.64
N THR A 131 -14.41 17.77 -2.46
CA THR A 131 -13.82 16.91 -1.43
C THR A 131 -14.87 15.97 -0.81
N ASP A 132 -16.11 16.44 -0.64
CA ASP A 132 -17.23 15.62 -0.16
C ASP A 132 -17.47 14.41 -1.05
N ARG A 133 -17.44 14.59 -2.38
CA ARG A 133 -17.60 13.47 -3.33
C ARG A 133 -16.45 12.48 -3.21
N LEU A 134 -15.22 12.98 -3.08
CA LEU A 134 -14.04 12.14 -2.91
C LEU A 134 -14.14 11.30 -1.62
N ILE A 135 -14.41 11.94 -0.47
CA ILE A 135 -14.55 11.26 0.82
C ILE A 135 -15.73 10.28 0.81
N ALA A 136 -16.87 10.70 0.26
CA ALA A 136 -18.04 9.83 0.15
C ALA A 136 -17.77 8.58 -0.69
N SER A 137 -16.94 8.67 -1.73
CA SER A 137 -16.55 7.50 -2.54
C SER A 137 -15.76 6.47 -1.73
N ILE A 138 -14.87 6.93 -0.83
CA ILE A 138 -14.10 6.08 0.08
C ILE A 138 -15.01 5.41 1.11
N VAL A 139 -15.84 6.20 1.79
CA VAL A 139 -16.78 5.67 2.79
C VAL A 139 -17.76 4.67 2.18
N LYS A 140 -18.23 4.92 0.95
CA LYS A 140 -19.18 4.05 0.22
C LYS A 140 -18.62 2.65 -0.09
N VAL A 141 -17.30 2.50 -0.22
CA VAL A 141 -16.68 1.17 -0.41
C VAL A 141 -16.37 0.47 0.91
N GLY A 142 -16.63 1.11 2.06
CA GLY A 142 -16.39 0.57 3.39
C GLY A 142 -14.98 0.82 3.92
N ALA A 143 -14.17 1.60 3.21
CA ALA A 143 -12.81 1.92 3.65
C ALA A 143 -12.79 3.09 4.65
N GLN A 144 -11.79 3.08 5.53
CA GLN A 144 -11.45 4.21 6.38
C GLN A 144 -10.71 5.29 5.58
N VAL A 145 -10.80 6.52 6.04
CA VAL A 145 -10.08 7.65 5.44
C VAL A 145 -8.84 7.97 6.28
N LEU A 146 -7.68 8.04 5.65
CA LEU A 146 -6.49 8.71 6.16
C LEU A 146 -6.44 10.07 5.45
N PHE A 147 -6.88 11.12 6.13
CA PHE A 147 -6.99 12.45 5.55
C PHE A 147 -5.62 13.15 5.61
N ARG A 148 -4.98 13.33 4.44
CA ARG A 148 -3.75 14.13 4.35
C ARG A 148 -4.11 15.63 4.32
N VAL A 149 -3.72 16.34 5.35
CA VAL A 149 -3.92 17.79 5.53
C VAL A 149 -2.79 18.55 4.85
N GLY A 150 -3.10 19.39 3.87
CA GLY A 150 -2.10 20.19 3.17
C GLY A 150 -2.39 20.33 1.67
N ARG A 151 -1.39 20.06 0.82
CA ARG A 151 -1.43 20.30 -0.63
C ARG A 151 -0.91 19.09 -1.39
N SER A 152 -1.40 18.86 -2.60
CA SER A 152 -0.87 17.87 -3.55
C SER A 152 0.49 18.26 -4.10
N GLU A 153 1.18 17.30 -4.72
CA GLU A 153 2.44 17.54 -5.43
C GLU A 153 2.29 18.64 -6.50
N GLY A 154 3.35 19.43 -6.67
CA GLY A 154 3.39 20.52 -7.65
C GLY A 154 2.59 21.77 -7.26
N ALA A 155 1.98 21.80 -6.07
CA ALA A 155 1.44 23.03 -5.48
C ALA A 155 2.56 23.95 -4.98
N ASP A 156 2.25 25.24 -4.76
CA ASP A 156 3.18 26.19 -4.14
C ASP A 156 3.71 25.63 -2.80
N PRO A 157 5.02 25.37 -2.66
CA PRO A 157 5.61 24.79 -1.46
C PRO A 157 5.82 25.81 -0.33
N THR A 158 5.48 27.09 -0.55
CA THR A 158 5.66 28.15 0.45
C THR A 158 4.81 27.87 1.69
N PRO A 159 5.38 27.95 2.91
CA PRO A 159 4.60 27.81 4.13
C PRO A 159 3.39 28.75 4.18
N PRO A 160 2.25 28.33 4.78
CA PRO A 160 1.14 29.23 5.05
C PRO A 160 1.64 30.49 5.80
N ALA A 161 1.16 31.67 5.41
CA ALA A 161 1.62 32.93 6.01
C ALA A 161 1.20 33.10 7.48
N ASP A 162 0.09 32.46 7.88
CA ASP A 162 -0.48 32.52 9.22
C ASP A 162 -0.88 31.11 9.68
N PHE A 163 -0.10 30.52 10.57
CA PHE A 163 -0.33 29.16 11.07
C PHE A 163 -1.52 29.04 12.01
N GLU A 164 -1.86 30.08 12.76
CA GLU A 164 -3.07 30.07 13.62
C GLU A 164 -4.33 30.05 12.78
N ARG A 165 -4.35 30.86 11.73
CA ARG A 165 -5.45 30.88 10.77
C ARG A 165 -5.57 29.55 10.03
N TYR A 166 -4.45 28.96 9.62
CA TYR A 166 -4.43 27.67 8.96
C TYR A 166 -4.95 26.56 9.89
N ALA A 167 -4.61 26.61 11.17
CA ALA A 167 -5.12 25.71 12.19
C ALA A 167 -6.64 25.87 12.42
N ALA A 168 -7.16 27.10 12.41
CA ALA A 168 -8.59 27.36 12.48
C ALA A 168 -9.34 26.78 11.26
N ILE A 169 -8.77 26.90 10.06
CA ILE A 169 -9.34 26.28 8.85
C ILE A 169 -9.38 24.75 8.99
N VAL A 170 -8.28 24.13 9.40
CA VAL A 170 -8.21 22.67 9.58
C VAL A 170 -9.20 22.20 10.64
N LYS A 171 -9.34 22.92 11.75
CA LYS A 171 -10.35 22.63 12.77
C LYS A 171 -11.76 22.52 12.17
N HIS A 172 -12.14 23.46 11.31
CA HIS A 172 -13.46 23.46 10.67
C HIS A 172 -13.62 22.36 9.62
N ILE A 173 -12.53 21.95 8.94
CA ILE A 173 -12.55 20.78 8.06
C ILE A 173 -12.84 19.51 8.87
N VAL A 174 -12.19 19.33 10.04
CA VAL A 174 -12.50 18.19 10.93
C VAL A 174 -13.94 18.25 11.42
N LEU A 175 -14.41 19.42 11.87
CA LEU A 175 -15.80 19.61 12.30
C LEU A 175 -16.79 19.33 11.16
N HIS A 176 -16.46 19.65 9.91
CA HIS A 176 -17.31 19.35 8.76
C HIS A 176 -17.48 17.85 8.55
N TYR A 177 -16.40 17.06 8.58
CA TYR A 177 -16.46 15.62 8.33
C TYR A 177 -16.88 14.78 9.54
N ASN A 178 -16.61 15.24 10.76
CA ASN A 178 -16.86 14.46 11.97
C ASN A 178 -17.96 15.09 12.88
N GLY A 179 -18.15 16.42 12.82
CA GLY A 179 -19.08 17.15 13.68
C GLY A 179 -20.33 17.71 12.99
N GLY A 180 -20.49 17.53 11.68
CA GLY A 180 -21.65 18.03 10.93
C GLY A 180 -21.65 19.54 10.67
N TRP A 181 -20.55 20.26 10.94
CA TRP A 181 -20.47 21.71 10.69
C TRP A 181 -20.66 22.04 9.20
N ALA A 182 -21.28 23.18 8.90
CA ALA A 182 -21.54 23.66 7.52
C ALA A 182 -22.34 22.64 6.66
N ASN A 183 -23.37 22.02 7.23
CA ASN A 183 -24.13 20.92 6.63
C ASN A 183 -23.25 19.72 6.24
N GLY A 184 -22.23 19.46 7.04
CA GLY A 184 -21.25 18.39 6.82
C GLY A 184 -21.73 17.02 7.29
N TYR A 185 -20.79 16.18 7.68
CA TYR A 185 -20.98 14.76 7.90
C TYR A 185 -20.60 14.33 9.32
N HIS A 186 -20.93 13.10 9.68
CA HIS A 186 -20.50 12.40 10.88
C HIS A 186 -19.79 11.10 10.49
N TYR A 187 -18.79 11.19 9.59
CA TYR A 187 -18.08 10.02 9.10
C TYR A 187 -17.13 9.40 10.14
N GLY A 188 -16.74 10.17 11.18
CA GLY A 188 -15.78 9.71 12.17
C GLY A 188 -14.43 9.41 11.56
N ILE A 189 -13.94 10.26 10.66
CA ILE A 189 -12.60 10.12 10.06
C ILE A 189 -11.58 10.10 11.19
N ARG A 190 -10.92 8.95 11.34
CA ARG A 190 -10.06 8.70 12.48
C ARG A 190 -8.64 9.20 12.28
N TYR A 191 -8.10 9.13 11.06
CA TYR A 191 -6.68 9.38 10.79
C TYR A 191 -6.49 10.69 10.05
N TRP A 192 -5.66 11.59 10.61
CA TRP A 192 -5.35 12.91 10.08
C TRP A 192 -3.84 13.07 10.00
N GLU A 193 -3.30 13.07 8.79
CA GLU A 193 -1.87 13.21 8.50
C GLU A 193 -1.56 14.65 8.11
N ILE A 194 -0.58 15.25 8.77
CA ILE A 194 -0.23 16.65 8.55
C ILE A 194 0.93 16.76 7.56
N TRP A 195 0.60 17.31 6.39
CA TRP A 195 1.49 17.58 5.26
C TRP A 195 1.91 16.32 4.48
N ASN A 196 2.90 16.51 3.57
CA ASN A 196 3.52 15.48 2.75
C ASN A 196 4.98 15.86 2.49
N GLU A 197 5.91 14.95 2.72
CA GLU A 197 7.32 14.98 2.35
C GLU A 197 8.03 16.33 2.53
N PRO A 198 7.95 16.98 3.71
CA PRO A 198 8.59 18.27 3.93
C PRO A 198 10.11 18.21 3.82
N ASP A 199 10.70 17.02 3.92
CA ASP A 199 12.13 16.73 3.76
C ASP A 199 12.61 16.76 2.31
N LEU A 200 11.71 16.83 1.31
CA LEU A 200 12.05 17.09 -0.10
C LEU A 200 12.14 18.59 -0.44
N GLY A 201 12.08 19.45 0.56
CA GLY A 201 12.32 20.88 0.39
C GLY A 201 11.34 21.52 -0.58
N LYS A 202 11.83 22.28 -1.55
CA LYS A 202 11.02 23.06 -2.49
C LYS A 202 10.00 22.26 -3.32
N LEU A 203 10.03 20.94 -3.25
CA LEU A 203 8.98 20.14 -3.88
C LEU A 203 7.68 20.22 -3.07
N PHE A 204 7.77 20.18 -1.73
CA PHE A 204 6.60 20.20 -0.85
C PHE A 204 6.66 21.26 0.25
N TRP A 205 7.87 21.66 0.71
CA TRP A 205 8.03 22.59 1.81
C TRP A 205 9.25 23.50 1.63
N ALA A 206 9.04 24.76 1.23
CA ALA A 206 10.10 25.74 1.04
C ALA A 206 10.48 26.49 2.33
N GLY A 207 9.91 26.12 3.47
CA GLY A 207 10.22 26.67 4.79
C GLY A 207 11.35 25.96 5.49
N THR A 208 11.67 26.43 6.72
CA THR A 208 12.60 25.77 7.61
C THR A 208 11.95 24.56 8.30
N PRO A 209 12.75 23.58 8.81
CA PRO A 209 12.23 22.51 9.65
C PRO A 209 11.44 23.01 10.85
N GLN A 210 11.93 24.06 11.55
CA GLN A 210 11.24 24.63 12.70
C GLN A 210 9.87 25.19 12.35
N GLN A 211 9.72 25.87 11.18
CA GLN A 211 8.42 26.34 10.72
C GLN A 211 7.44 25.17 10.47
N TYR A 212 7.95 24.04 9.97
CA TYR A 212 7.12 22.85 9.83
C TYR A 212 6.70 22.28 11.20
N PHE A 213 7.60 22.21 12.18
CA PHE A 213 7.30 21.72 13.53
C PHE A 213 6.27 22.60 14.23
N ASP A 214 6.37 23.92 14.06
CA ASP A 214 5.43 24.90 14.62
C ASP A 214 4.04 24.75 13.97
N LEU A 215 3.99 24.61 12.64
CA LEU A 215 2.76 24.32 11.91
C LEU A 215 2.13 23.01 12.39
N TYR A 216 2.92 21.93 12.41
CA TYR A 216 2.47 20.62 12.87
C TYR A 216 1.82 20.69 14.24
N GLY A 217 2.52 21.26 15.21
CA GLY A 217 2.03 21.36 16.59
C GLY A 217 0.71 22.13 16.73
N LYS A 218 0.52 23.21 15.94
CA LYS A 218 -0.73 23.98 15.91
C LYS A 218 -1.87 23.18 15.28
N LEU A 219 -1.63 22.56 14.14
CA LEU A 219 -2.62 21.76 13.44
C LEU A 219 -3.03 20.53 14.26
N ALA A 220 -2.08 19.82 14.85
CA ALA A 220 -2.34 18.65 15.68
C ALA A 220 -3.25 18.97 16.86
N ARG A 221 -3.00 20.08 17.56
CA ARG A 221 -3.87 20.56 18.65
C ARG A 221 -5.24 21.00 18.16
N ALA A 222 -5.33 21.66 17.02
CA ALA A 222 -6.59 22.10 16.40
C ALA A 222 -7.47 20.89 16.02
N ILE A 223 -6.87 19.84 15.44
CA ILE A 223 -7.56 18.59 15.12
C ILE A 223 -8.09 17.92 16.38
N LYS A 224 -7.25 17.76 17.41
CA LYS A 224 -7.67 17.19 18.72
C LYS A 224 -8.72 18.03 19.44
N THR A 225 -8.74 19.34 19.22
CA THR A 225 -9.79 20.24 19.77
C THR A 225 -11.12 20.04 19.04
N ALA A 226 -11.09 19.80 17.73
CA ALA A 226 -12.29 19.54 16.95
C ALA A 226 -12.86 18.13 17.19
N ASP A 227 -11.98 17.14 17.33
CA ASP A 227 -12.31 15.75 17.58
C ASP A 227 -11.23 15.09 18.45
N PRO A 228 -11.45 14.92 19.77
CA PRO A 228 -10.49 14.29 20.67
C PRO A 228 -10.14 12.83 20.31
N GLU A 229 -11.04 12.11 19.63
CA GLU A 229 -10.84 10.71 19.23
C GLU A 229 -10.02 10.58 17.94
N ALA A 230 -9.83 11.68 17.19
CA ALA A 230 -9.00 11.69 15.99
C ALA A 230 -7.55 11.33 16.33
N LEU A 231 -6.93 10.50 15.52
CA LEU A 231 -5.51 10.17 15.60
C LEU A 231 -4.76 11.05 14.59
N VAL A 232 -3.76 11.76 15.12
CA VAL A 232 -2.99 12.75 14.34
C VAL A 232 -1.57 12.26 14.15
N GLY A 233 -1.03 12.44 12.96
CA GLY A 233 0.34 12.06 12.65
C GLY A 233 0.98 12.87 11.53
N GLY A 234 2.18 12.49 11.23
CA GLY A 234 3.10 13.06 10.26
C GLY A 234 4.51 12.54 10.53
N PRO A 235 5.54 13.07 9.88
CA PRO A 235 5.56 14.11 8.86
C PRO A 235 5.45 13.58 7.42
N ALA A 236 5.18 12.28 7.21
CA ALA A 236 5.14 11.66 5.89
C ALA A 236 6.47 11.87 5.13
N ILE A 237 7.60 11.51 5.76
CA ILE A 237 8.92 11.77 5.18
C ILE A 237 9.26 10.83 4.03
N ALA A 238 9.89 11.38 2.98
CA ALA A 238 10.39 10.62 1.84
C ALA A 238 11.73 9.91 2.13
N LYS A 239 12.52 10.43 3.09
CA LYS A 239 13.89 9.97 3.37
C LYS A 239 14.02 9.33 4.77
N PRO A 240 13.34 8.20 5.03
CA PRO A 240 13.31 7.62 6.36
C PRO A 240 14.66 7.11 6.85
N ASN A 241 15.61 6.85 5.94
CA ASN A 241 16.96 6.39 6.26
C ASN A 241 17.94 7.53 6.54
N ASP A 242 17.62 8.76 6.16
CA ASP A 242 18.52 9.89 6.30
C ASP A 242 18.44 10.48 7.71
N VAL A 243 19.59 10.95 8.20
CA VAL A 243 19.66 11.77 9.41
C VAL A 243 19.27 13.20 9.01
N THR A 244 17.98 13.49 9.13
CA THR A 244 17.44 14.80 8.80
C THR A 244 16.70 15.40 9.98
N PRO A 245 16.57 16.74 10.06
CA PRO A 245 15.72 17.37 11.07
C PRO A 245 14.28 16.85 11.05
N TYR A 246 13.73 16.59 9.86
CA TYR A 246 12.35 16.10 9.70
C TYR A 246 12.13 14.69 10.25
N ARG A 247 13.20 13.90 10.45
CA ARG A 247 13.12 12.60 11.13
C ARG A 247 13.39 12.74 12.62
N ASP A 248 14.64 12.97 13.02
CA ASP A 248 15.07 12.85 14.40
C ASP A 248 14.70 14.09 15.25
N ASP A 249 14.85 15.30 14.70
CA ASP A 249 14.48 16.52 15.44
C ASP A 249 12.96 16.65 15.57
N PHE A 250 12.20 16.22 14.56
CA PHE A 250 10.74 16.18 14.63
C PHE A 250 10.25 15.26 15.76
N MET A 251 10.81 14.04 15.87
CA MET A 251 10.46 13.12 16.96
C MET A 251 10.80 13.72 18.33
N ARG A 252 11.94 14.38 18.44
CA ARG A 252 12.39 15.04 19.68
C ARG A 252 11.51 16.23 20.04
N GLU A 253 11.23 17.09 19.08
CA GLU A 253 10.45 18.31 19.26
C GLU A 253 9.00 18.02 19.60
N THR A 254 8.36 17.08 18.94
CA THR A 254 6.98 16.67 19.25
C THR A 254 6.86 16.11 20.66
N HIS A 255 7.87 15.35 21.13
CA HIS A 255 7.93 14.88 22.51
C HIS A 255 8.13 16.03 23.49
N ALA A 256 9.11 16.92 23.24
CA ALA A 256 9.45 18.02 24.14
C ALA A 256 8.32 19.05 24.30
N THR A 257 7.58 19.33 23.22
CA THR A 257 6.46 20.28 23.19
C THR A 257 5.11 19.66 23.53
N HIS A 258 5.07 18.35 23.80
CA HIS A 258 3.84 17.57 23.96
C HIS A 258 2.85 17.80 22.80
N ALA A 259 3.36 17.96 21.58
CA ALA A 259 2.51 17.99 20.38
C ALA A 259 1.93 16.58 20.15
N PRO A 260 0.61 16.46 19.91
CA PRO A 260 0.00 15.16 19.62
C PRO A 260 0.70 14.47 18.44
N LEU A 261 1.17 13.22 18.65
CA LEU A 261 1.76 12.38 17.62
C LEU A 261 1.30 10.93 17.86
N ASP A 262 0.09 10.62 17.41
CA ASP A 262 -0.48 9.29 17.56
C ASP A 262 0.16 8.28 16.59
N PHE A 263 0.58 8.75 15.42
CA PHE A 263 1.36 7.95 14.48
C PHE A 263 2.45 8.79 13.81
N TYR A 264 3.59 8.14 13.57
CA TYR A 264 4.68 8.67 12.76
C TYR A 264 4.56 8.11 11.35
N SER A 265 4.47 8.96 10.33
CA SER A 265 4.31 8.53 8.95
C SER A 265 5.58 8.73 8.12
N TRP A 266 5.80 7.79 7.20
CA TRP A 266 6.97 7.73 6.35
C TRP A 266 6.65 7.04 5.03
N HIS A 267 7.50 7.29 4.02
CA HIS A 267 7.36 6.75 2.67
C HIS A 267 8.58 5.91 2.30
N TRP A 268 8.39 4.99 1.38
CA TRP A 268 9.49 4.29 0.76
C TRP A 268 9.12 3.73 -0.61
N TYR A 269 9.90 4.12 -1.62
CA TYR A 269 9.95 3.46 -2.91
C TYR A 269 11.25 2.68 -2.97
N ALA A 270 11.20 1.39 -3.27
CA ALA A 270 12.38 0.51 -3.18
C ALA A 270 13.39 0.75 -4.33
N THR A 271 13.77 2.01 -4.51
CA THR A 271 14.31 2.62 -5.72
C THR A 271 15.55 1.97 -6.31
N ASP A 272 16.46 1.43 -5.55
CA ASP A 272 17.69 0.88 -6.14
C ASP A 272 17.95 -0.58 -5.82
N SER A 273 17.28 -1.12 -4.85
CA SER A 273 17.39 -2.54 -4.53
C SER A 273 16.19 -3.34 -4.99
N ASN A 274 15.00 -2.72 -5.02
CA ASN A 274 13.72 -3.40 -5.16
C ASN A 274 13.60 -4.63 -4.23
N ASP A 275 14.21 -4.52 -3.05
CA ASP A 275 14.20 -5.56 -2.04
C ASP A 275 12.93 -5.45 -1.18
N PRO A 276 12.00 -6.41 -1.22
CA PRO A 276 10.77 -6.36 -0.44
C PRO A 276 11.00 -6.38 1.08
N ARG A 277 12.21 -6.70 1.54
CA ARG A 277 12.59 -6.69 2.96
C ARG A 277 13.06 -5.33 3.48
N ASP A 278 13.29 -4.35 2.60
CA ASP A 278 13.74 -3.02 3.02
C ASP A 278 12.73 -2.34 3.94
N PHE A 279 11.44 -2.53 3.69
CA PHE A 279 10.37 -1.98 4.53
C PHE A 279 10.45 -2.45 5.99
N ASN A 280 10.77 -3.74 6.22
CA ASN A 280 10.98 -4.28 7.57
C ASN A 280 12.19 -3.65 8.26
N ARG A 281 13.29 -3.45 7.51
CA ARG A 281 14.55 -2.89 8.03
C ARG A 281 14.35 -1.43 8.43
N ILE A 282 13.70 -0.63 7.57
CA ILE A 282 13.38 0.78 7.84
C ILE A 282 12.43 0.90 9.04
N ALA A 283 11.35 0.12 9.05
CA ALA A 283 10.40 0.15 10.15
C ALA A 283 11.02 -0.20 11.51
N ALA A 284 11.94 -1.17 11.54
CA ALA A 284 12.66 -1.55 12.75
C ALA A 284 13.59 -0.42 13.26
N ASP A 285 14.31 0.27 12.34
CA ASP A 285 15.13 1.43 12.69
C ASP A 285 14.27 2.59 13.22
N LEU A 286 13.19 2.94 12.52
CA LEU A 286 12.26 3.99 12.94
C LEU A 286 11.61 3.69 14.29
N ARG A 287 11.21 2.44 14.56
CA ARG A 287 10.70 2.03 15.88
C ARG A 287 11.74 2.23 16.99
N THR A 288 12.99 1.86 16.72
CA THR A 288 14.10 2.06 17.66
C THR A 288 14.29 3.54 17.98
N ARG A 289 14.22 4.41 16.94
CA ARG A 289 14.33 5.87 17.10
C ARG A 289 13.17 6.45 17.89
N LEU A 290 11.93 6.12 17.51
CA LEU A 290 10.74 6.55 18.24
C LEU A 290 10.85 6.21 19.73
N ASN A 291 11.27 4.99 20.05
CA ASN A 291 11.46 4.58 21.43
C ASN A 291 12.57 5.40 22.13
N SER A 292 13.67 5.70 21.44
CA SER A 292 14.79 6.49 22.00
C SER A 292 14.41 7.94 22.30
N PHE A 293 13.43 8.49 21.61
CA PHE A 293 12.87 9.83 21.84
C PHE A 293 11.62 9.82 22.74
N GLY A 294 11.31 8.70 23.41
CA GLY A 294 10.16 8.60 24.32
C GLY A 294 8.81 8.40 23.65
N GLN A 295 8.76 8.19 22.34
CA GLN A 295 7.55 8.00 21.53
C GLN A 295 7.13 6.52 21.46
N ASN A 296 7.15 5.81 22.60
CA ASN A 296 6.95 4.36 22.66
C ASN A 296 5.55 3.89 22.20
N GLN A 297 4.54 4.75 22.33
CA GLN A 297 3.15 4.46 21.97
C GLN A 297 2.77 4.96 20.58
N THR A 298 3.62 5.77 19.96
CA THR A 298 3.41 6.30 18.61
C THR A 298 3.43 5.16 17.60
N LYS A 299 2.38 5.05 16.79
CA LYS A 299 2.28 4.04 15.74
C LYS A 299 3.22 4.38 14.57
N SER A 300 3.57 3.39 13.76
CA SER A 300 4.38 3.56 12.55
C SER A 300 3.50 3.33 11.33
N PHE A 301 3.26 4.38 10.53
CA PHE A 301 2.45 4.32 9.32
C PHE A 301 3.32 4.52 8.09
N LEU A 302 3.30 3.56 7.19
CA LEU A 302 3.92 3.64 5.87
C LEU A 302 2.87 4.20 4.90
N THR A 303 2.78 5.53 4.80
CA THR A 303 1.66 6.21 4.16
C THR A 303 1.83 6.46 2.67
N GLU A 304 2.96 6.04 2.10
CA GLU A 304 3.17 5.96 0.65
C GLU A 304 4.29 4.96 0.36
N TRP A 305 4.00 3.97 -0.47
CA TRP A 305 5.02 3.01 -0.86
C TRP A 305 4.69 2.30 -2.18
N ASN A 306 5.74 1.85 -2.87
CA ASN A 306 5.59 0.98 -4.04
C ASN A 306 6.93 0.32 -4.41
N TYR A 307 6.92 -0.42 -5.53
CA TYR A 307 8.11 -0.76 -6.29
C TYR A 307 8.94 0.50 -6.58
N GLY A 308 10.23 0.35 -6.80
CA GLY A 308 11.10 1.47 -7.11
C GLY A 308 10.63 2.27 -8.33
N LEU A 309 10.87 3.57 -8.27
CA LEU A 309 10.65 4.45 -9.40
C LEU A 309 11.67 4.09 -10.50
N SER A 310 11.20 3.56 -11.62
CA SER A 310 12.05 3.10 -12.73
C SER A 310 11.50 3.53 -14.08
N ASP A 311 12.39 3.74 -15.02
CA ASP A 311 12.05 3.96 -16.42
C ASP A 311 12.78 2.91 -17.28
N PRO A 312 12.07 1.98 -17.94
CA PRO A 312 10.62 1.79 -17.92
C PRO A 312 10.11 1.30 -16.56
N PRO A 313 8.81 1.52 -16.25
CA PRO A 313 8.19 1.00 -15.04
C PRO A 313 8.14 -0.54 -15.06
N PRO A 314 8.07 -1.20 -13.89
CA PRO A 314 7.94 -2.65 -13.84
C PRO A 314 6.68 -3.13 -14.54
N THR A 315 6.72 -4.34 -15.10
CA THR A 315 5.48 -4.95 -15.61
C THR A 315 4.48 -5.16 -14.47
N PRO A 316 3.17 -5.19 -14.77
CA PRO A 316 2.17 -5.46 -13.72
C PRO A 316 2.41 -6.75 -12.95
N LEU A 317 2.98 -7.78 -13.57
CA LEU A 317 3.29 -9.06 -12.91
C LEU A 317 4.48 -8.94 -11.94
N VAL A 318 5.56 -8.26 -12.34
CA VAL A 318 6.70 -7.97 -11.46
C VAL A 318 6.22 -7.18 -10.24
N ARG A 319 5.40 -6.14 -10.48
CA ARG A 319 4.82 -5.32 -9.41
C ARG A 319 3.89 -6.13 -8.51
N ALA A 320 3.06 -7.03 -9.05
CA ALA A 320 2.18 -7.92 -8.30
C ALA A 320 2.96 -8.82 -7.32
N SER A 321 4.00 -9.50 -7.81
CA SER A 321 4.81 -10.38 -6.97
C SER A 321 5.63 -9.61 -5.93
N PHE A 322 6.18 -8.44 -6.27
CA PHE A 322 6.86 -7.56 -5.32
C PHE A 322 5.94 -7.10 -4.19
N ILE A 323 4.75 -6.54 -4.54
CA ILE A 323 3.78 -6.06 -3.56
C ILE A 323 3.32 -7.19 -2.65
N THR A 324 3.04 -8.38 -3.20
CA THR A 324 2.62 -9.54 -2.42
C THR A 324 3.72 -9.98 -1.46
N SER A 325 4.96 -10.14 -1.92
CA SER A 325 6.09 -10.49 -1.05
C SER A 325 6.31 -9.45 0.06
N THR A 326 6.24 -8.17 -0.30
CA THR A 326 6.39 -7.07 0.65
C THR A 326 5.33 -7.11 1.74
N LEU A 327 4.05 -7.25 1.40
CA LEU A 327 2.95 -7.29 2.37
C LEU A 327 2.98 -8.56 3.25
N ILE A 328 3.48 -9.68 2.72
CA ILE A 328 3.74 -10.88 3.51
C ILE A 328 4.85 -10.62 4.54
N TYR A 329 5.97 -10.05 4.12
CA TYR A 329 7.06 -9.74 5.07
C TYR A 329 6.68 -8.67 6.08
N MET A 330 5.90 -7.68 5.70
CA MET A 330 5.40 -6.64 6.60
C MET A 330 4.55 -7.20 7.75
N GLN A 331 4.01 -8.44 7.64
CA GLN A 331 3.29 -9.07 8.76
C GLN A 331 4.16 -9.18 10.03
N ASP A 332 5.48 -9.23 9.88
CA ASP A 332 6.45 -9.33 10.99
C ASP A 332 7.20 -8.00 11.25
N ALA A 333 6.80 -6.90 10.59
CA ALA A 333 7.42 -5.58 10.77
C ALA A 333 6.64 -4.73 11.78
N PRO A 334 7.27 -3.78 12.49
CA PRO A 334 6.58 -2.82 13.34
C PRO A 334 5.93 -1.68 12.51
N ILE A 335 5.04 -2.08 11.59
CA ILE A 335 4.22 -1.21 10.75
C ILE A 335 2.76 -1.41 11.16
N ASP A 336 2.06 -0.34 11.55
CA ASP A 336 0.68 -0.42 12.02
C ASP A 336 -0.35 -0.21 10.90
N ALA A 337 0.02 0.53 9.86
CA ALA A 337 -0.76 0.72 8.63
C ALA A 337 0.17 0.96 7.44
N ALA A 338 -0.28 0.62 6.25
CA ALA A 338 0.45 0.88 5.01
C ALA A 338 -0.52 1.28 3.90
N THR A 339 -0.14 2.26 3.05
CA THR A 339 -0.91 2.68 1.87
C THR A 339 -0.07 2.63 0.61
N LEU A 340 -0.44 1.75 -0.31
CA LEU A 340 0.22 1.57 -1.60
C LEU A 340 -0.10 2.74 -2.54
N TYR A 341 0.90 3.37 -3.09
CA TYR A 341 0.74 4.44 -4.07
C TYR A 341 0.81 3.87 -5.51
N ARG A 342 -0.25 3.78 -6.30
CA ARG A 342 -1.68 4.04 -6.09
C ARG A 342 -2.47 2.84 -6.61
N ALA A 343 -3.70 2.63 -6.13
CA ALA A 343 -4.55 1.51 -6.56
C ALA A 343 -5.59 1.87 -7.63
N ASP A 344 -5.92 3.14 -7.80
CA ASP A 344 -6.94 3.60 -8.74
C ASP A 344 -6.60 3.33 -10.22
N ASN A 345 -5.36 2.99 -10.54
CA ASN A 345 -4.90 2.69 -11.90
C ASN A 345 -4.78 1.19 -12.21
N VAL A 346 -5.08 0.30 -11.25
CA VAL A 346 -4.90 -1.16 -11.43
C VAL A 346 -6.20 -1.91 -11.75
N PHE A 347 -7.35 -1.20 -11.75
CA PHE A 347 -8.66 -1.77 -12.03
C PHE A 347 -9.23 -1.39 -13.40
N GLY A 348 -8.39 -1.26 -14.41
CA GLY A 348 -8.81 -1.01 -15.78
C GLY A 348 -9.63 0.27 -16.00
N PRO A 349 -9.98 0.58 -17.25
CA PRO A 349 -10.80 1.75 -17.57
C PRO A 349 -12.28 1.60 -17.16
N ASP A 350 -12.73 0.41 -16.85
CA ASP A 350 -14.07 0.10 -16.32
C ASP A 350 -14.13 0.16 -14.78
N GLY A 351 -13.00 0.39 -14.12
CA GLY A 351 -12.88 0.41 -12.68
C GLY A 351 -13.09 -0.95 -11.98
N ALA A 352 -13.16 -2.03 -12.73
CA ALA A 352 -13.50 -3.36 -12.23
C ALA A 352 -12.56 -4.46 -12.71
N THR A 353 -12.06 -4.38 -13.93
CA THR A 353 -11.15 -5.38 -14.52
C THR A 353 -9.72 -5.16 -14.02
N PRO A 354 -9.20 -6.02 -13.13
CA PRO A 354 -7.87 -5.84 -12.56
C PRO A 354 -6.77 -6.21 -13.57
N ASP A 355 -5.68 -5.46 -13.58
CA ASP A 355 -4.41 -5.95 -14.11
C ASP A 355 -3.78 -6.95 -13.13
N LYS A 356 -2.57 -7.47 -13.41
CA LYS A 356 -1.90 -8.44 -12.52
C LYS A 356 -1.68 -7.87 -11.11
N THR A 357 -1.45 -6.57 -10.96
CA THR A 357 -1.34 -5.90 -9.66
C THR A 357 -2.68 -5.87 -8.93
N GLY A 358 -3.75 -5.51 -9.63
CA GLY A 358 -5.11 -5.55 -9.08
C GLY A 358 -5.53 -6.97 -8.68
N GLN A 359 -5.14 -8.00 -9.44
CA GLN A 359 -5.35 -9.40 -9.08
C GLN A 359 -4.63 -9.77 -7.78
N ALA A 360 -3.39 -9.29 -7.58
CA ALA A 360 -2.66 -9.50 -6.33
C ALA A 360 -3.34 -8.82 -5.13
N LEU A 361 -3.85 -7.61 -5.30
CA LEU A 361 -4.63 -6.94 -4.26
C LEU A 361 -5.91 -7.71 -3.92
N ILE A 362 -6.58 -8.32 -4.90
CA ILE A 362 -7.74 -9.19 -4.67
C ILE A 362 -7.32 -10.46 -3.90
N ALA A 363 -6.20 -11.09 -4.24
CA ALA A 363 -5.70 -12.26 -3.52
C ALA A 363 -5.40 -11.95 -2.04
N LEU A 364 -4.77 -10.80 -1.78
CA LEU A 364 -4.49 -10.28 -0.44
C LEU A 364 -5.79 -9.97 0.32
N GLY A 365 -6.78 -9.37 -0.35
CA GLY A 365 -8.11 -9.12 0.23
C GLY A 365 -8.80 -10.42 0.63
N GLN A 366 -8.79 -11.43 -0.22
CA GLN A 366 -9.35 -12.74 0.10
C GLN A 366 -8.68 -13.37 1.32
N LEU A 367 -7.37 -13.19 1.49
CA LEU A 367 -6.63 -13.69 2.66
C LEU A 367 -7.17 -13.12 3.98
N GLN A 368 -7.69 -11.88 3.99
CA GLN A 368 -8.28 -11.25 5.18
C GLN A 368 -9.48 -12.04 5.73
N GLY A 369 -10.18 -12.81 4.89
CA GLY A 369 -11.26 -13.73 5.35
C GLY A 369 -10.75 -14.89 6.23
N THR A 370 -9.44 -15.04 6.40
CA THR A 370 -8.80 -16.07 7.24
C THR A 370 -7.86 -15.43 8.26
N PRO A 371 -8.38 -14.65 9.23
CA PRO A 371 -7.57 -13.75 10.06
C PRO A 371 -6.66 -14.44 11.08
N THR A 372 -6.89 -15.72 11.39
CA THR A 372 -6.02 -16.48 12.31
C THR A 372 -4.75 -16.91 11.58
N ARG A 373 -3.63 -16.22 11.84
CA ARG A 373 -2.35 -16.50 11.20
C ARG A 373 -1.78 -17.84 11.66
N LEU A 374 -1.44 -18.71 10.70
CA LEU A 374 -0.91 -20.03 10.94
C LEU A 374 0.62 -20.08 10.85
N GLN A 375 1.21 -21.10 11.49
CA GLN A 375 2.64 -21.37 11.35
C GLN A 375 2.96 -21.86 9.93
N VAL A 376 3.98 -21.25 9.34
CA VAL A 376 4.54 -21.60 8.03
C VAL A 376 6.04 -21.80 8.14
N VAL A 377 6.54 -22.89 7.54
CA VAL A 377 7.96 -23.16 7.35
C VAL A 377 8.24 -23.27 5.85
N GLY A 378 9.38 -22.76 5.38
CA GLY A 378 9.76 -22.78 3.96
C GLY A 378 9.64 -21.44 3.23
N SER A 379 9.09 -20.40 3.91
CA SER A 379 9.26 -19.00 3.47
C SER A 379 10.70 -18.57 3.73
N ASP A 380 11.29 -17.82 2.81
CA ASP A 380 12.62 -17.24 3.01
C ASP A 380 12.57 -15.70 3.03
N ALA A 381 13.72 -15.08 3.14
CA ALA A 381 13.87 -13.63 3.12
C ALA A 381 14.22 -13.09 1.72
N ASP A 382 14.35 -13.94 0.72
CA ASP A 382 14.96 -13.62 -0.57
C ASP A 382 13.93 -13.50 -1.71
N GLY A 383 12.64 -13.43 -1.36
CA GLY A 383 11.56 -13.16 -2.30
C GLY A 383 10.52 -14.28 -2.39
N PHE A 384 10.84 -15.51 -1.95
CA PHE A 384 9.85 -16.58 -1.85
C PHE A 384 9.09 -16.47 -0.52
N ALA A 385 8.07 -15.63 -0.54
CA ALA A 385 7.31 -15.25 0.62
C ALA A 385 6.03 -16.10 0.75
N ILE A 386 5.72 -16.57 1.96
CA ILE A 386 4.54 -17.37 2.23
C ILE A 386 3.87 -16.91 3.51
N VAL A 387 2.56 -16.82 3.47
CA VAL A 387 1.72 -16.62 4.66
C VAL A 387 0.47 -17.50 4.56
N ALA A 388 -0.01 -17.98 5.70
CA ALA A 388 -1.22 -18.76 5.77
C ALA A 388 -2.14 -18.25 6.88
N GLY A 389 -3.44 -18.37 6.64
CA GLY A 389 -4.48 -18.02 7.59
C GLY A 389 -5.61 -19.02 7.63
N ARG A 390 -6.35 -19.02 8.75
CA ARG A 390 -7.54 -19.84 8.96
C ARG A 390 -8.71 -18.97 9.35
N SER A 391 -9.90 -19.26 8.81
CA SER A 391 -11.15 -18.60 9.20
C SER A 391 -11.49 -18.84 10.67
N LEU A 392 -12.26 -17.93 11.27
CA LEU A 392 -12.62 -18.01 12.69
C LEU A 392 -13.44 -19.29 13.01
N ASP A 393 -14.24 -19.78 12.08
CA ASP A 393 -14.99 -21.02 12.20
C ASP A 393 -14.17 -22.28 11.91
N GLY A 394 -12.89 -22.12 11.51
CA GLY A 394 -11.98 -23.20 11.20
C GLY A 394 -12.27 -23.96 9.89
N ARG A 395 -13.21 -23.47 9.06
CA ARG A 395 -13.66 -24.17 7.85
C ARG A 395 -12.83 -23.87 6.61
N VAL A 396 -12.08 -22.77 6.62
CA VAL A 396 -11.27 -22.30 5.49
C VAL A 396 -9.85 -22.07 5.92
N VAL A 397 -8.90 -22.60 5.16
CA VAL A 397 -7.47 -22.26 5.24
C VAL A 397 -7.06 -21.64 3.91
N ARG A 398 -6.39 -20.49 3.97
CA ARG A 398 -5.81 -19.84 2.79
C ARG A 398 -4.30 -19.74 2.95
N ILE A 399 -3.59 -19.98 1.85
CA ILE A 399 -2.13 -19.91 1.76
C ILE A 399 -1.82 -19.02 0.58
N LEU A 400 -1.15 -17.92 0.83
CA LEU A 400 -0.68 -17.00 -0.21
C LEU A 400 0.82 -17.16 -0.35
N ILE A 401 1.26 -17.47 -1.58
CA ILE A 401 2.65 -17.65 -1.96
C ILE A 401 2.98 -16.58 -2.99
N SER A 402 4.13 -15.93 -2.83
CA SER A 402 4.71 -15.06 -3.82
C SER A 402 6.14 -15.47 -4.09
N ASN A 403 6.51 -15.60 -5.35
CA ASN A 403 7.89 -15.78 -5.79
C ASN A 403 8.32 -14.54 -6.57
N TYR A 404 9.04 -13.66 -5.90
CA TYR A 404 9.63 -12.46 -6.46
C TYR A 404 11.15 -12.56 -6.39
N GLN A 405 11.80 -12.28 -7.50
CA GLN A 405 13.25 -12.15 -7.54
C GLN A 405 13.63 -10.74 -7.97
N ILE A 406 14.58 -10.15 -7.27
CA ILE A 406 15.15 -8.87 -7.70
C ILE A 406 15.78 -9.09 -9.07
N PRO A 407 15.49 -8.24 -10.07
CA PRO A 407 16.10 -8.37 -11.39
C PRO A 407 17.62 -8.48 -11.30
N PRO A 408 18.26 -9.43 -12.02
CA PRO A 408 19.71 -9.68 -11.92
C PRO A 408 20.57 -8.41 -12.16
N GLU A 409 20.10 -7.53 -13.03
CA GLU A 409 20.75 -6.24 -13.33
C GLU A 409 20.74 -5.27 -12.14
N LEU A 410 19.84 -5.47 -11.17
CA LEU A 410 19.78 -4.70 -9.93
C LEU A 410 20.63 -5.32 -8.81
N LEU A 411 20.98 -6.61 -8.94
CA LEU A 411 21.90 -7.26 -8.01
C LEU A 411 23.33 -6.71 -8.24
N GLY A 412 23.99 -6.31 -7.19
CA GLY A 412 25.37 -5.79 -7.28
C GLY A 412 25.50 -4.30 -7.56
N ARG A 413 24.44 -3.56 -7.84
CA ARG A 413 24.51 -2.11 -8.01
C ARG A 413 24.74 -1.39 -6.69
N ARG A 414 25.55 -0.33 -6.72
CA ARG A 414 25.91 0.49 -5.55
C ARG A 414 25.32 1.90 -5.69
N LYS A 415 25.28 2.64 -4.60
CA LYS A 415 24.96 4.09 -4.63
C LYS A 415 25.83 4.76 -5.71
N GLY A 416 25.20 5.44 -6.68
CA GLY A 416 25.87 6.09 -7.81
C GLY A 416 25.86 5.29 -9.12
N ASP A 417 25.42 4.03 -9.11
CA ASP A 417 25.16 3.29 -10.34
C ASP A 417 23.77 3.70 -10.84
N ASP A 418 23.77 4.68 -11.74
CA ASP A 418 22.56 5.34 -12.23
C ASP A 418 21.74 4.41 -13.12
N ILE A 419 20.78 3.69 -12.52
CA ILE A 419 19.80 2.91 -13.29
C ILE A 419 18.51 3.65 -13.46
N LEU A 420 18.20 4.40 -12.44
CA LEU A 420 17.00 5.17 -12.35
C LEU A 420 17.44 6.61 -12.55
N HIS A 421 16.97 7.23 -13.60
CA HIS A 421 16.94 8.68 -13.65
C HIS A 421 15.95 9.16 -12.57
N VAL A 422 16.24 8.76 -11.32
CA VAL A 422 15.60 9.39 -10.17
C VAL A 422 16.08 10.81 -10.17
N PRO A 423 15.19 11.79 -10.30
CA PRO A 423 15.60 13.19 -10.29
C PRO A 423 16.52 13.45 -9.08
N PRO A 424 17.52 14.33 -9.19
CA PRO A 424 18.42 14.66 -8.08
C PRO A 424 17.73 15.08 -6.77
N LEU A 425 16.43 15.41 -6.85
CA LEU A 425 15.55 15.71 -5.72
C LEU A 425 15.36 14.53 -4.76
N PHE A 426 15.54 13.30 -5.23
CA PHE A 426 15.34 12.06 -4.45
C PHE A 426 16.68 11.43 -4.03
N ASP A 427 17.74 12.24 -3.78
CA ASP A 427 18.97 11.72 -3.19
C ASP A 427 18.69 11.21 -1.78
N VAL A 428 18.24 9.95 -1.70
CA VAL A 428 17.95 9.23 -0.45
C VAL A 428 19.13 8.36 -0.08
N THR A 429 19.38 8.21 1.23
CA THR A 429 20.38 7.24 1.70
C THR A 429 19.82 5.83 1.52
N LEU A 430 20.49 5.09 0.66
CA LEU A 430 20.15 3.73 0.32
C LEU A 430 20.56 2.78 1.44
N LEU A 431 19.74 1.75 1.66
CA LEU A 431 20.12 0.69 2.59
C LEU A 431 21.25 -0.16 2.01
N PRO A 432 22.21 -0.62 2.85
CA PRO A 432 23.19 -1.58 2.40
C PRO A 432 22.48 -2.83 1.85
N ARG A 433 22.87 -3.26 0.66
CA ARG A 433 22.29 -4.45 0.04
C ARG A 433 22.57 -5.68 0.89
N ARG A 434 21.56 -6.55 0.96
CA ARG A 434 21.73 -7.90 1.47
C ARG A 434 22.38 -8.78 0.41
N THR A 435 23.09 -9.80 0.82
CA THR A 435 23.42 -10.91 -0.08
C THR A 435 22.16 -11.70 -0.30
N ILE A 436 21.78 -11.86 -1.56
CA ILE A 436 20.62 -12.63 -1.99
C ILE A 436 21.11 -13.77 -2.87
N ASP A 437 20.67 -14.96 -2.57
CA ASP A 437 21.08 -16.17 -3.27
C ASP A 437 19.84 -16.91 -3.79
N TYR A 438 19.58 -16.77 -5.08
CA TYR A 438 18.45 -17.41 -5.74
C TYR A 438 18.86 -18.78 -6.25
N HIS A 439 18.66 -19.81 -5.42
CA HIS A 439 19.03 -21.19 -5.77
C HIS A 439 17.89 -21.99 -6.38
N ASP A 440 16.64 -21.53 -6.31
CA ASP A 440 15.52 -22.31 -6.78
C ASP A 440 14.79 -21.66 -7.97
N ASN A 441 14.26 -22.50 -8.81
CA ASN A 441 13.49 -22.13 -9.99
C ASN A 441 11.98 -22.03 -9.71
N GLY A 442 11.56 -21.99 -8.43
CA GLY A 442 10.18 -21.93 -7.98
C GLY A 442 9.47 -23.27 -7.82
N GLY A 443 10.19 -24.38 -7.89
CA GLY A 443 9.63 -25.69 -7.55
C GLY A 443 9.41 -25.85 -6.05
N PHE A 444 8.22 -26.30 -5.62
CA PHE A 444 7.93 -26.54 -4.21
C PHE A 444 7.09 -27.79 -3.96
N ASP A 445 7.22 -28.29 -2.73
CA ASP A 445 6.44 -29.40 -2.17
C ASP A 445 5.81 -28.90 -0.86
N LEU A 446 4.52 -28.54 -0.94
CA LEU A 446 3.74 -28.00 0.16
C LEU A 446 2.96 -29.09 0.87
N THR A 447 3.14 -29.18 2.17
CA THR A 447 2.31 -30.00 3.07
C THR A 447 1.49 -29.08 3.97
N VAL A 448 0.16 -29.20 3.90
CA VAL A 448 -0.75 -28.61 4.89
C VAL A 448 -1.15 -29.71 5.85
N GLN A 449 -0.75 -29.60 7.11
CA GLN A 449 -0.97 -30.65 8.13
C GLN A 449 -1.97 -30.24 9.21
N HIS A 450 -2.43 -31.21 9.99
CA HIS A 450 -3.40 -31.05 11.08
C HIS A 450 -4.74 -30.47 10.62
N LEU A 451 -5.16 -30.80 9.41
CA LEU A 451 -6.52 -30.54 8.94
C LEU A 451 -7.51 -31.45 9.68
N ALA A 452 -8.79 -31.05 9.76
CA ALA A 452 -9.82 -31.88 10.35
C ALA A 452 -10.04 -33.16 9.50
N SER A 453 -9.85 -34.34 10.11
CA SER A 453 -9.86 -35.64 9.42
C SER A 453 -11.26 -36.16 9.11
N ASP A 454 -12.31 -35.53 9.66
CA ASP A 454 -13.71 -35.92 9.54
C ASP A 454 -14.40 -35.34 8.30
N ARG A 455 -13.68 -34.57 7.47
CA ARG A 455 -14.26 -33.87 6.32
C ARG A 455 -13.34 -33.86 5.09
N SER A 456 -13.98 -33.83 3.92
CA SER A 456 -13.30 -33.57 2.66
C SER A 456 -13.08 -32.05 2.47
N TYR A 457 -12.17 -31.71 1.58
CA TYR A 457 -11.87 -30.31 1.26
C TYR A 457 -12.02 -30.06 -0.24
N VAL A 458 -12.56 -28.89 -0.59
CA VAL A 458 -12.39 -28.33 -1.93
C VAL A 458 -11.14 -27.48 -1.89
N MET A 459 -10.14 -27.87 -2.66
CA MET A 459 -8.96 -27.08 -2.94
C MET A 459 -9.24 -26.22 -4.16
N GLU A 460 -9.02 -24.93 -4.02
CA GLU A 460 -9.05 -23.95 -5.10
C GLU A 460 -7.70 -23.26 -5.20
N ARG A 461 -7.19 -23.17 -6.41
CA ARG A 461 -5.90 -22.54 -6.70
C ARG A 461 -6.11 -21.44 -7.73
N CYS A 462 -5.69 -20.22 -7.38
CA CYS A 462 -5.71 -19.06 -8.24
C CYS A 462 -4.28 -18.54 -8.42
N ARG A 463 -3.81 -18.51 -9.66
CA ARG A 463 -2.44 -18.12 -10.00
C ARG A 463 -2.42 -16.80 -10.76
N ILE A 464 -1.38 -16.02 -10.52
CA ILE A 464 -1.01 -14.82 -11.27
C ILE A 464 0.39 -15.06 -11.81
N THR A 465 0.47 -15.38 -13.09
CA THR A 465 1.72 -15.64 -13.82
C THR A 465 1.66 -14.94 -15.17
N GLU A 466 2.61 -15.17 -16.03
CA GLU A 466 2.54 -14.65 -17.41
C GLU A 466 1.29 -15.13 -18.15
N THR A 467 0.88 -16.37 -17.91
CA THR A 467 -0.23 -17.04 -18.59
C THR A 467 -1.51 -17.17 -17.78
N ASP A 468 -1.44 -17.02 -16.45
CA ASP A 468 -2.59 -17.21 -15.56
C ASP A 468 -3.11 -15.87 -15.04
N ASP A 469 -4.44 -15.66 -15.12
CA ASP A 469 -5.16 -14.43 -14.77
C ASP A 469 -6.05 -14.59 -13.54
N PHE A 470 -5.52 -15.23 -12.50
CA PHE A 470 -6.23 -15.42 -11.23
C PHE A 470 -7.55 -16.19 -11.36
N HIS A 471 -7.62 -17.13 -12.32
CA HIS A 471 -8.78 -18.01 -12.46
C HIS A 471 -8.63 -19.26 -11.58
N PRO A 472 -9.73 -19.74 -10.91
CA PRO A 472 -9.64 -20.87 -10.02
C PRO A 472 -9.55 -22.19 -10.78
N VAL A 473 -8.62 -23.03 -10.36
CA VAL A 473 -8.60 -24.46 -10.65
C VAL A 473 -9.04 -25.19 -9.39
N ARG A 474 -10.12 -25.99 -9.49
CA ARG A 474 -10.74 -26.67 -8.33
C ARG A 474 -10.50 -28.17 -8.35
N LYS A 475 -10.28 -28.73 -7.16
CA LYS A 475 -10.17 -30.17 -6.94
C LYS A 475 -10.76 -30.54 -5.59
N VAL A 476 -11.60 -31.58 -5.53
CA VAL A 476 -12.04 -32.15 -4.25
C VAL A 476 -10.97 -33.11 -3.75
N ILE A 477 -10.56 -32.93 -2.50
CA ILE A 477 -9.59 -33.75 -1.80
C ILE A 477 -10.36 -34.56 -0.74
N ALA A 478 -10.10 -35.85 -0.71
CA ALA A 478 -10.71 -36.75 0.28
C ALA A 478 -10.32 -36.36 1.70
N ALA A 479 -11.16 -36.75 2.65
CA ALA A 479 -10.90 -36.56 4.08
C ALA A 479 -9.53 -37.11 4.47
N GLY A 480 -8.81 -36.33 5.29
CA GLY A 480 -7.47 -36.69 5.77
C GLY A 480 -6.88 -35.55 6.61
N THR A 481 -5.82 -35.85 7.34
CA THR A 481 -5.16 -34.90 8.23
C THR A 481 -4.11 -34.03 7.53
N ALA A 482 -3.80 -34.35 6.28
CA ALA A 482 -2.82 -33.60 5.48
C ALA A 482 -3.21 -33.53 4.00
N VAL A 483 -2.75 -32.45 3.37
CA VAL A 483 -2.81 -32.23 1.91
C VAL A 483 -1.41 -31.99 1.41
N HIS A 484 -1.03 -32.66 0.32
CA HIS A 484 0.25 -32.50 -0.35
C HIS A 484 0.07 -31.91 -1.75
N ILE A 485 0.90 -30.93 -2.09
CA ILE A 485 0.88 -30.22 -3.37
C ILE A 485 2.33 -30.07 -3.84
N THR A 486 2.66 -30.70 -4.97
CA THR A 486 3.96 -30.53 -5.62
C THR A 486 3.77 -29.74 -6.90
N GLU A 487 4.40 -28.57 -7.02
CA GLU A 487 4.14 -27.61 -8.08
C GLU A 487 5.34 -26.72 -8.39
N GLN A 488 5.18 -25.89 -9.40
CA GLN A 488 6.11 -24.83 -9.76
C GLN A 488 5.40 -23.47 -9.77
N LEU A 489 6.03 -22.46 -9.16
CA LEU A 489 5.67 -21.06 -9.29
C LEU A 489 6.95 -20.28 -9.67
N PRO A 490 7.29 -20.23 -10.98
CA PRO A 490 8.46 -19.48 -11.42
C PRO A 490 8.31 -17.98 -11.10
N PRO A 491 9.42 -17.28 -10.80
CA PRO A 491 9.38 -15.84 -10.60
C PRO A 491 9.29 -15.07 -11.94
N PRO A 492 8.56 -13.93 -12.00
CA PRO A 492 7.65 -13.45 -10.98
C PRO A 492 6.32 -14.21 -10.99
N GLY A 493 5.79 -14.54 -9.80
CA GLY A 493 4.53 -15.27 -9.71
C GLY A 493 3.87 -15.16 -8.33
N VAL A 494 2.55 -15.25 -8.31
CA VAL A 494 1.74 -15.27 -7.09
C VAL A 494 0.72 -16.39 -7.17
N GLU A 495 0.47 -17.09 -6.06
CA GLU A 495 -0.54 -18.12 -5.98
C GLU A 495 -1.31 -18.05 -4.66
N LEU A 496 -2.63 -18.03 -4.74
CA LEU A 496 -3.53 -18.19 -3.61
C LEU A 496 -4.13 -19.60 -3.64
N ILE A 497 -3.87 -20.37 -2.59
CA ILE A 497 -4.45 -21.70 -2.38
C ILE A 497 -5.49 -21.58 -1.28
N THR A 498 -6.73 -21.98 -1.57
CA THR A 498 -7.81 -22.06 -0.60
C THR A 498 -8.21 -23.51 -0.38
N LEU A 499 -8.20 -23.97 0.88
CA LEU A 499 -8.77 -25.24 1.32
C LEU A 499 -10.03 -24.93 2.08
N ARG A 500 -11.19 -25.21 1.50
CA ARG A 500 -12.50 -25.04 2.10
C ARG A 500 -13.10 -26.40 2.42
N ALA A 501 -13.69 -26.55 3.62
CA ALA A 501 -14.45 -27.74 3.93
C ALA A 501 -15.54 -27.99 2.87
N ALA A 502 -15.58 -29.19 2.31
CA ALA A 502 -16.56 -29.55 1.29
C ALA A 502 -17.97 -29.67 1.89
N GLU A 503 -18.97 -29.23 1.14
CA GLU A 503 -20.37 -29.47 1.49
C GLU A 503 -20.77 -30.93 1.11
N PRO A 504 -21.80 -31.52 1.78
CA PRO A 504 -22.15 -32.94 1.60
C PRO A 504 -22.49 -33.36 0.16
N HIS A 505 -22.87 -32.40 -0.68
CA HIS A 505 -23.27 -32.65 -2.07
C HIS A 505 -22.12 -32.39 -3.08
N GLU A 506 -21.01 -31.85 -2.65
CA GLU A 506 -19.87 -31.57 -3.53
C GLU A 506 -19.15 -32.87 -3.88
N LYS A 507 -19.31 -33.28 -5.13
CA LYS A 507 -18.63 -34.47 -5.70
C LYS A 507 -17.39 -34.00 -6.45
N PRO A 508 -16.39 -34.88 -6.65
CA PRO A 508 -15.25 -34.58 -7.49
C PRO A 508 -15.73 -34.14 -8.89
N VAL A 509 -15.54 -32.88 -9.25
CA VAL A 509 -15.83 -32.37 -10.58
C VAL A 509 -14.58 -32.56 -11.41
N LEU A 510 -14.61 -33.49 -12.35
CA LEU A 510 -13.67 -33.61 -13.44
C LEU A 510 -14.08 -32.57 -14.50
N GLY A 511 -13.45 -31.40 -14.53
CA GLY A 511 -13.68 -30.41 -15.57
C GLY A 511 -13.38 -28.97 -15.15
N ASN A 512 -12.71 -28.25 -16.04
CA ASN A 512 -12.45 -26.82 -15.92
C ASN A 512 -13.75 -26.01 -15.92
N SER A 513 -14.06 -25.26 -14.88
CA SER A 513 -15.08 -24.23 -14.91
C SER A 513 -14.51 -22.89 -14.49
N SER A 514 -14.75 -21.91 -15.35
CA SER A 514 -14.23 -20.54 -15.28
C SER A 514 -15.03 -19.66 -14.34
N GLN A 515 -14.34 -18.91 -13.54
CA GLN A 515 -14.55 -17.64 -12.84
C GLN A 515 -14.37 -17.68 -11.33
N CYS A 516 -13.35 -16.90 -10.85
CA CYS A 516 -13.18 -16.56 -9.44
C CYS A 516 -14.18 -15.44 -9.07
N ASP A 517 -15.44 -15.79 -8.84
CA ASP A 517 -16.39 -14.86 -8.28
C ASP A 517 -16.41 -15.01 -6.76
N ALA A 518 -16.18 -13.89 -6.08
CA ALA A 518 -16.36 -13.77 -4.65
C ALA A 518 -17.86 -13.85 -4.31
N GLN A 519 -18.25 -14.80 -3.50
CA GLN A 519 -19.42 -14.68 -2.61
C GLN A 519 -18.96 -14.30 -1.21
#